data_6d0c1737d51a41a6871c1c5aacebd717
#
_entry.id   6d0c1737d51a41a6871c1c5aacebd717
#
_cell.length_a   1.000
_cell.length_b   1.000
_cell.length_c   1.000
_cell.angle_alpha   90.00
_cell.angle_beta   90.00
_cell.angle_gamma   90.00
#
_symmetry.space_group_name_H-M   'P 1'
#
loop_
_entity.id
_entity.type
_entity.pdbx_description
1 polymer ?
#
loop_
_entity_poly.entity_id
_entity_poly.type
_entity_poly.pdbx_seq_one_letter_code
_entity_poly.pdbx_strand_id
1 'polypeptide(L)'
;MILFKSEPPELLPIVAFASRDAAAAELAAGSGEAHAHIVHIAAGGEIGPHVTGFGQLFVVLDGSGWVAGDDGERVSISAGEVAYFARGEGHSKGSATGLRALMIQVYDLHLSALTASHNRCS
;
A
#
# COMPACT_ATOMS: atom_id res chain seq x y z
N MET A 1 4.26 -5.58 -8.33
CA MET A 1 4.25 -4.48 -7.34
C MET A 1 3.88 -3.18 -8.03
N ILE A 2 2.96 -2.46 -7.45
CA ILE A 2 2.54 -1.16 -7.98
C ILE A 2 2.64 -0.13 -6.85
N LEU A 3 3.30 1.01 -7.10
CA LEU A 3 3.39 2.11 -6.14
C LEU A 3 2.53 3.27 -6.60
N PHE A 4 1.84 3.90 -5.66
CA PHE A 4 0.99 5.07 -5.95
C PHE A 4 0.87 5.94 -4.69
N LYS A 5 0.36 7.16 -4.86
CA LYS A 5 0.11 8.06 -3.74
C LYS A 5 -1.23 7.74 -3.09
N SER A 6 -1.27 7.83 -1.76
CA SER A 6 -2.51 7.59 -1.00
C SER A 6 -3.59 8.64 -1.28
N GLU A 7 -3.21 9.81 -1.78
CA GLU A 7 -4.15 10.86 -2.19
C GLU A 7 -4.07 11.05 -3.70
N PRO A 8 -4.82 10.27 -4.49
CA PRO A 8 -4.88 10.48 -5.94
C PRO A 8 -5.59 11.79 -6.25
N PRO A 9 -5.28 12.42 -7.41
CA PRO A 9 -5.84 13.73 -7.75
C PRO A 9 -7.37 13.74 -7.90
N GLU A 10 -7.98 12.61 -8.19
CA GLU A 10 -9.42 12.49 -8.43
C GLU A 10 -10.19 12.08 -7.17
N LEU A 11 -9.98 12.79 -6.07
CA LEU A 11 -10.83 12.63 -4.89
C LEU A 11 -12.27 13.05 -5.24
N LEU A 12 -13.24 12.23 -4.87
CA LEU A 12 -14.65 12.50 -5.10
C LEU A 12 -15.28 13.09 -3.86
N PRO A 13 -16.05 14.20 -3.98
CA PRO A 13 -16.75 14.77 -2.82
C PRO A 13 -17.71 13.78 -2.20
N ILE A 14 -17.79 13.77 -0.89
CA ILE A 14 -18.78 13.01 -0.14
C ILE A 14 -19.98 13.93 0.09
N VAL A 15 -21.10 13.63 -0.55
CA VAL A 15 -22.32 14.45 -0.46
C VAL A 15 -23.42 13.77 0.36
N ALA A 16 -23.28 12.47 0.64
CA ALA A 16 -24.24 11.75 1.47
C ALA A 16 -24.16 12.21 2.93
N PHE A 17 -25.22 11.95 3.71
CA PHE A 17 -25.24 12.21 5.16
C PHE A 17 -25.08 13.68 5.54
N ALA A 18 -25.51 14.60 4.66
CA ALA A 18 -25.32 16.05 4.86
C ALA A 18 -23.84 16.43 5.08
N SER A 19 -22.92 15.72 4.46
CA SER A 19 -21.49 15.95 4.58
C SER A 19 -21.05 17.21 3.83
N ARG A 20 -20.02 17.87 4.34
CA ARG A 20 -19.46 19.09 3.73
C ARG A 20 -17.94 19.04 3.80
N ASP A 21 -17.29 19.53 2.75
CA ASP A 21 -15.82 19.69 2.71
C ASP A 21 -15.10 18.36 2.97
N ALA A 22 -15.66 17.28 2.43
CA ALA A 22 -15.11 15.93 2.55
C ALA A 22 -15.07 15.26 1.19
N ALA A 23 -14.03 14.48 0.97
CA ALA A 23 -13.84 13.75 -0.28
C ALA A 23 -13.17 12.41 -0.01
N ALA A 24 -13.35 11.47 -0.90
CA ALA A 24 -12.76 10.14 -0.78
C ALA A 24 -12.36 9.60 -2.15
N ALA A 25 -11.39 8.70 -2.14
CA ALA A 25 -11.08 7.88 -3.30
C ALA A 25 -10.96 6.43 -2.81
N GLU A 26 -11.53 5.50 -3.57
CA GLU A 26 -11.36 4.09 -3.30
C GLU A 26 -9.99 3.65 -3.82
N LEU A 27 -9.14 3.13 -2.96
CA LEU A 27 -7.82 2.63 -3.35
C LEU A 27 -7.90 1.20 -3.87
N ALA A 28 -8.74 0.39 -3.25
CA ALA A 28 -8.85 -1.02 -3.58
C ALA A 28 -10.16 -1.59 -3.06
N ALA A 29 -10.53 -2.74 -3.57
CA ALA A 29 -11.67 -3.52 -3.09
C ALA A 29 -11.29 -4.99 -3.10
N GLY A 30 -12.04 -5.81 -2.39
CA GLY A 30 -11.72 -7.23 -2.37
C GLY A 30 -12.74 -8.04 -1.61
N SER A 31 -12.44 -9.32 -1.47
CA SER A 31 -13.29 -10.30 -0.79
C SER A 31 -12.45 -11.39 -0.16
N GLY A 32 -13.05 -12.12 0.77
CA GLY A 32 -12.41 -13.21 1.47
C GLY A 32 -11.78 -12.79 2.78
N GLU A 33 -10.93 -13.64 3.32
CA GLU A 33 -10.25 -13.39 4.59
C GLU A 33 -9.43 -12.09 4.52
N ALA A 34 -9.50 -11.30 5.58
CA ALA A 34 -8.83 -10.00 5.62
C ALA A 34 -8.18 -9.76 6.98
N HIS A 35 -7.03 -9.10 6.97
CA HIS A 35 -6.28 -8.72 8.16
C HIS A 35 -5.72 -7.33 7.99
N ALA A 36 -5.65 -6.57 9.07
CA ALA A 36 -5.02 -5.26 9.08
C ALA A 36 -4.00 -5.21 10.24
N HIS A 37 -2.81 -4.71 9.96
CA HIS A 37 -1.72 -4.63 10.93
C HIS A 37 -1.08 -3.26 10.91
N ILE A 38 -0.64 -2.79 12.06
CA ILE A 38 0.35 -1.71 12.13
C ILE A 38 1.72 -2.36 12.14
N VAL A 39 2.57 -1.92 11.24
CA VAL A 39 3.93 -2.42 11.07
C VAL A 39 4.91 -1.33 11.45
N HIS A 40 5.86 -1.67 12.30
CA HIS A 40 7.01 -0.82 12.61
C HIS A 40 8.26 -1.50 12.09
N ILE A 41 9.04 -0.79 11.29
CA ILE A 41 10.36 -1.24 10.88
C ILE A 41 11.35 -0.25 11.49
N ALA A 42 12.16 -0.73 12.43
CA ALA A 42 13.17 0.10 13.06
C ALA A 42 14.29 0.45 12.07
N ALA A 43 15.07 1.47 12.39
CA ALA A 43 16.22 1.86 11.55
C ALA A 43 17.13 0.65 11.29
N GLY A 44 17.38 0.36 10.02
CA GLY A 44 18.15 -0.80 9.58
C GLY A 44 17.40 -2.12 9.55
N GLY A 45 16.11 -2.10 9.90
CA GLY A 45 15.28 -3.30 9.90
C GLY A 45 14.71 -3.65 8.55
N GLU A 46 14.22 -4.89 8.43
CA GLU A 46 13.55 -5.33 7.21
C GLU A 46 12.63 -6.52 7.47
N ILE A 47 11.66 -6.66 6.58
CA ILE A 47 10.85 -7.87 6.44
C ILE A 47 11.41 -8.57 5.20
N GLY A 48 12.03 -9.73 5.40
CA GLY A 48 12.73 -10.44 4.34
C GLY A 48 11.82 -10.97 3.24
N PRO A 49 12.42 -11.39 2.11
CA PRO A 49 11.64 -11.85 0.96
C PRO A 49 10.78 -13.06 1.31
N HIS A 50 9.52 -13.02 0.91
CA HIS A 50 8.58 -14.12 1.08
C HIS A 50 7.39 -13.94 0.14
N VAL A 51 6.62 -15.00 -0.02
CA VAL A 51 5.38 -14.99 -0.80
C VAL A 51 4.21 -15.06 0.17
N THR A 52 3.19 -14.25 -0.05
CA THR A 52 1.98 -14.30 0.77
C THR A 52 0.79 -14.83 -0.02
N GLY A 53 -0.14 -15.46 0.68
CA GLY A 53 -1.40 -15.94 0.12
C GLY A 53 -2.48 -14.88 0.02
N PHE A 54 -2.15 -13.62 0.25
CA PHE A 54 -3.09 -12.48 0.23
C PHE A 54 -2.60 -11.40 -0.73
N GLY A 55 -3.52 -10.66 -1.32
CA GLY A 55 -3.19 -9.35 -1.86
C GLY A 55 -2.88 -8.40 -0.71
N GLN A 56 -2.00 -7.43 -0.90
CA GLN A 56 -1.57 -6.56 0.19
C GLN A 56 -1.47 -5.11 -0.25
N LEU A 57 -1.96 -4.21 0.61
CA LEU A 57 -1.62 -2.79 0.56
C LEU A 57 -0.68 -2.49 1.73
N PHE A 58 0.42 -1.83 1.42
CA PHE A 58 1.38 -1.36 2.40
C PHE A 58 1.38 0.17 2.37
N VAL A 59 0.70 0.78 3.34
CA VAL A 59 0.43 2.22 3.37
C VAL A 59 1.41 2.85 4.36
N VAL A 60 2.39 3.59 3.85
CA VAL A 60 3.38 4.22 4.74
C VAL A 60 2.78 5.46 5.38
N LEU A 61 2.74 5.45 6.71
CA LEU A 61 2.18 6.53 7.53
C LEU A 61 3.24 7.53 7.96
N ASP A 62 4.42 7.05 8.33
CA ASP A 62 5.56 7.86 8.79
C ASP A 62 6.85 7.26 8.29
N GLY A 63 7.83 8.13 8.06
CA GLY A 63 9.17 7.71 7.70
C GLY A 63 9.32 7.33 6.24
N SER A 64 10.36 6.59 5.95
CA SER A 64 10.69 6.19 4.59
C SER A 64 11.45 4.87 4.60
N GLY A 65 11.47 4.21 3.45
CA GLY A 65 12.17 2.96 3.31
C GLY A 65 12.18 2.52 1.86
N TRP A 66 12.12 1.22 1.68
CA TRP A 66 12.09 0.60 0.37
C TRP A 66 11.14 -0.59 0.37
N VAL A 67 10.64 -0.90 -0.81
CA VAL A 67 9.85 -2.11 -1.08
C VAL A 67 10.42 -2.79 -2.31
N ALA A 68 10.23 -4.10 -2.41
CA ALA A 68 10.67 -4.88 -3.57
C ALA A 68 9.62 -5.94 -3.88
N GLY A 69 9.42 -6.20 -5.17
CA GLY A 69 8.56 -7.28 -5.66
C GLY A 69 9.35 -8.54 -6.00
N ASP A 70 8.83 -9.32 -6.95
CA ASP A 70 9.44 -10.61 -7.36
C ASP A 70 10.88 -10.50 -7.83
N ASP A 71 11.22 -9.39 -8.50
CA ASP A 71 12.58 -9.20 -9.05
C ASP A 71 13.61 -8.83 -7.98
N GLY A 72 13.18 -8.55 -6.75
CA GLY A 72 14.07 -8.15 -5.67
C GLY A 72 14.63 -6.75 -5.79
N GLU A 73 14.26 -6.00 -6.82
CA GLU A 73 14.73 -4.63 -7.02
C GLU A 73 14.05 -3.69 -6.02
N ARG A 74 14.85 -2.97 -5.24
CA ARG A 74 14.33 -2.08 -4.21
C ARG A 74 13.92 -0.74 -4.79
N VAL A 75 12.71 -0.31 -4.45
CA VAL A 75 12.15 0.97 -4.86
C VAL A 75 11.84 1.77 -3.60
N SER A 76 12.22 3.05 -3.58
CA SER A 76 11.98 3.93 -2.44
C SER A 76 10.49 4.15 -2.21
N ILE A 77 10.10 4.20 -0.94
CA ILE A 77 8.75 4.53 -0.52
C ILE A 77 8.81 5.42 0.72
N SER A 78 7.89 6.36 0.82
CA SER A 78 7.82 7.28 1.96
C SER A 78 6.38 7.56 2.37
N ALA A 79 6.21 8.28 3.48
CA ALA A 79 4.89 8.63 4.00
C ALA A 79 3.99 9.22 2.92
N GLY A 80 2.74 8.77 2.86
CA GLY A 80 1.78 9.17 1.84
C GLY A 80 1.81 8.32 0.57
N GLU A 81 2.66 7.31 0.53
CA GLU A 81 2.74 6.38 -0.61
C GLU A 81 2.26 4.99 -0.21
N VAL A 82 1.77 4.26 -1.18
CA VAL A 82 1.21 2.91 -1.00
C VAL A 82 1.87 1.96 -1.99
N ALA A 83 2.24 0.79 -1.52
CA ALA A 83 2.67 -0.31 -2.39
C ALA A 83 1.57 -1.37 -2.39
N TYR A 84 1.21 -1.83 -3.58
CA TYR A 84 0.31 -2.96 -3.78
C TYR A 84 1.10 -4.17 -4.23
N PHE A 85 0.83 -5.30 -3.60
CA PHE A 85 1.38 -6.61 -4.00
C PHE A 85 0.24 -7.56 -4.29
N ALA A 86 0.31 -8.22 -5.44
CA ALA A 86 -0.69 -9.22 -5.80
C ALA A 86 -0.51 -10.50 -4.96
N ARG A 87 -1.59 -11.24 -4.78
CA ARG A 87 -1.52 -12.55 -4.15
C ARG A 87 -0.56 -13.45 -4.95
N GLY A 88 0.35 -14.11 -4.25
CA GLY A 88 1.35 -14.96 -4.87
C GLY A 88 2.61 -14.24 -5.34
N GLU A 89 2.65 -12.93 -5.28
CA GLU A 89 3.83 -12.16 -5.61
C GLU A 89 4.83 -12.19 -4.46
N GLY A 90 6.10 -12.45 -4.74
CA GLY A 90 7.15 -12.34 -3.75
C GLY A 90 7.43 -10.87 -3.44
N HIS A 91 7.68 -10.57 -2.19
CA HIS A 91 7.95 -9.18 -1.78
C HIS A 91 8.81 -9.12 -0.52
N SER A 92 9.40 -7.94 -0.32
CA SER A 92 10.19 -7.61 0.87
C SER A 92 10.11 -6.10 1.10
N LYS A 93 10.48 -5.67 2.31
CA LYS A 93 10.40 -4.27 2.72
C LYS A 93 11.47 -3.98 3.75
N GLY A 94 11.92 -2.74 3.81
CA GLY A 94 12.86 -2.34 4.82
C GLY A 94 12.94 -0.83 4.97
N SER A 95 13.78 -0.40 5.91
CA SER A 95 13.99 1.02 6.15
C SER A 95 15.37 1.25 6.77
N ALA A 96 16.10 2.22 6.26
CA ALA A 96 17.37 2.63 6.85
C ALA A 96 17.18 3.50 8.09
N THR A 97 16.12 4.30 8.12
CA THR A 97 15.91 5.31 9.16
C THR A 97 14.70 5.02 10.05
N GLY A 98 13.87 4.08 9.68
CA GLY A 98 12.65 3.70 10.38
C GLY A 98 11.40 4.12 9.63
N LEU A 99 10.37 3.29 9.67
CA LEU A 99 9.05 3.62 9.13
C LEU A 99 7.96 2.96 9.94
N ARG A 100 6.75 3.51 9.78
CA ARG A 100 5.53 2.94 10.32
C ARG A 100 4.51 2.87 9.18
N ALA A 101 3.81 1.77 9.09
CA ALA A 101 2.87 1.52 7.99
C ALA A 101 1.62 0.82 8.48
N LEU A 102 0.54 1.03 7.76
CA LEU A 102 -0.67 0.22 7.86
C LEU A 102 -0.60 -0.83 6.75
N MET A 103 -0.67 -2.09 7.12
CA MET A 103 -0.63 -3.20 6.17
C MET A 103 -2.00 -3.86 6.15
N ILE A 104 -2.64 -3.83 4.99
CA ILE A 104 -3.95 -4.42 4.78
C ILE A 104 -3.77 -5.63 3.86
N GLN A 105 -4.18 -6.80 4.33
CA GLN A 105 -4.11 -8.05 3.55
C GLN A 105 -5.54 -8.55 3.32
N VAL A 106 -5.87 -8.82 2.08
CA VAL A 106 -7.17 -9.38 1.70
C VAL A 106 -6.92 -10.51 0.71
N TYR A 107 -7.57 -11.62 0.91
CA TYR A 107 -7.35 -12.82 0.09
C TYR A 107 -7.43 -12.50 -1.40
N ASP A 108 -8.51 -11.84 -1.82
CA ASP A 108 -8.75 -11.46 -3.20
C ASP A 108 -8.87 -9.93 -3.27
N LEU A 109 -7.74 -9.26 -3.48
CA LEU A 109 -7.62 -7.80 -3.44
C LEU A 109 -7.33 -7.26 -4.83
N HIS A 110 -8.09 -6.26 -5.24
CA HIS A 110 -7.93 -5.60 -6.53
C HIS A 110 -7.78 -4.09 -6.36
N LEU A 111 -6.83 -3.49 -7.08
CA LEU A 111 -6.73 -2.04 -7.14
C LEU A 111 -7.92 -1.46 -7.90
N SER A 112 -8.41 -0.32 -7.44
CA SER A 112 -9.45 0.43 -8.15
C SER A 112 -8.86 1.03 -9.43
N ALA A 113 -9.69 1.19 -10.46
CA ALA A 113 -9.23 1.69 -11.77
C ALA A 113 -8.54 3.05 -11.68
N LEU A 114 -9.10 3.98 -10.90
CA LEU A 114 -8.50 5.31 -10.70
C LEU A 114 -7.13 5.22 -10.05
N THR A 115 -6.99 4.38 -9.04
CA THR A 115 -5.71 4.17 -8.35
C THR A 115 -4.67 3.60 -9.29
N ALA A 116 -5.03 2.57 -10.06
CA ALA A 116 -4.12 1.94 -11.01
C ALA A 116 -3.65 2.91 -12.10
N SER A 117 -4.50 3.87 -12.52
CA SER A 117 -4.13 4.86 -13.52
C SER A 117 -3.13 5.90 -13.02
N HIS A 118 -2.91 5.98 -11.72
CA HIS A 118 -1.98 6.92 -11.08
C HIS A 118 -0.76 6.24 -10.49
N ASN A 119 -0.49 5.00 -10.89
CA ASN A 119 0.69 4.31 -10.37
C ASN A 119 1.96 5.04 -10.81
N ARG A 120 2.95 5.06 -9.92
CA ARG A 120 4.22 5.73 -10.15
C ARG A 120 5.26 4.79 -10.74
N CYS A 121 5.13 3.50 -10.44
CA CYS A 121 6.12 2.50 -10.81
C CYS A 121 5.44 1.14 -10.90
N SER A 122 5.85 0.34 -11.81
CA SER A 122 5.29 -1.00 -11.98
C SER A 122 6.38 -2.04 -11.93
#